data_df22f0ce8b778f0a2b2ec430c0ad51d1
#
_entry.id   df22f0ce8b778f0a2b2ec430c0ad51d1
#
_cell.length_a   1.000
_cell.length_b   1.000
_cell.length_c   1.000
_cell.angle_alpha   90.00
_cell.angle_beta   90.00
_cell.angle_gamma   90.00
#
_symmetry.space_group_name_H-M   'P 1'
#
loop_
_entity.id
_entity.type
_entity.pdbx_description
1 polymer ?
#
loop_
_entity_poly.entity_id
_entity_poly.type
_entity_poly.pdbx_seq_one_letter_code
_entity_poly.pdbx_strand_id
1 'polypeptide(L)'
;MNKKHYTTLEMEIINTSGMHLLAGSGGVDANNNIVIEDPQPGNGGSAAGRDFDIDDSFDFDDFKQWLLVLVFSITSLFASAQVPTITKQPADAPDDGKKHAMTIYYSEEDKVIYNDIKQIEHVTYLPGVGMKVYIAGESESHDYLYSQLLKIEYTPDDNANANWKKEGIGNMWENYPEAWRLEYPQLNDRVSTTGNATNCQVIVKSCDPYGITYSLEWDNQLVANRWTCYELHAGNTMSNVSRKDDFKADGDAFNSSILEDYSGSGFSRGHLCPSADRVCSREQNKQTFFLTNMQPQYQNHNAGIWSRLETLVRNYATDDSYSGSHCDTLYVVKAATITNKVTIDDTEVDGVYAAKCVGGEGHTHELLVPKYFYMALLHYNKATDTYRAVGFWTNHTSETGSGILLGDCAISIKELEKRTGIDFFCNLPDDVETTVESEEPDMSFWKLTKTTP
;
A
#
# COMPACT_ATOMS: atom_id res chain seq x y z
N MET A 1 18.89 -42.01 -19.09
CA MET A 1 19.10 -40.69 -18.48
C MET A 1 18.86 -40.81 -16.97
N ASN A 2 19.85 -40.57 -16.16
CA ASN A 2 19.74 -40.74 -14.71
C ASN A 2 19.06 -39.53 -14.11
N LYS A 3 17.88 -39.74 -13.56
CA LYS A 3 17.19 -38.71 -12.73
C LYS A 3 17.99 -38.53 -11.43
N LYS A 4 18.41 -37.28 -11.13
CA LYS A 4 19.09 -36.95 -9.87
C LYS A 4 18.03 -36.56 -8.84
N HIS A 5 18.14 -37.16 -7.65
CA HIS A 5 17.25 -36.95 -6.51
C HIS A 5 17.97 -36.10 -5.44
N TYR A 6 17.26 -35.15 -4.84
CA TYR A 6 17.74 -34.35 -3.73
C TYR A 6 17.09 -34.80 -2.41
N THR A 7 17.82 -34.73 -1.31
CA THR A 7 17.35 -35.22 -0.01
C THR A 7 16.54 -34.18 0.75
N THR A 8 15.69 -34.61 1.66
CA THR A 8 14.79 -33.77 2.48
C THR A 8 15.53 -32.67 3.26
N LEU A 9 16.81 -32.88 3.59
CA LEU A 9 17.63 -31.88 4.31
C LEU A 9 17.90 -30.62 3.45
N GLU A 10 18.07 -30.80 2.14
CA GLU A 10 18.28 -29.69 1.19
C GLU A 10 16.98 -28.88 0.96
N MET A 11 15.83 -29.53 1.09
CA MET A 11 14.52 -28.86 1.05
C MET A 11 14.23 -28.01 2.30
N GLU A 12 14.69 -28.44 3.47
CA GLU A 12 14.49 -27.67 4.71
C GLU A 12 15.26 -26.33 4.68
N ILE A 13 16.48 -26.34 4.11
CA ILE A 13 17.28 -25.11 3.95
C ILE A 13 16.64 -24.14 2.96
N ILE A 14 16.02 -24.66 1.89
CA ILE A 14 15.33 -23.82 0.89
C ILE A 14 14.01 -23.26 1.45
N ASN A 15 13.30 -24.02 2.30
CA ASN A 15 12.02 -23.61 2.87
C ASN A 15 12.18 -22.58 4.00
N THR A 16 13.27 -22.64 4.78
CA THR A 16 13.52 -21.66 5.85
C THR A 16 13.98 -20.30 5.33
N SER A 17 14.40 -20.21 4.05
CA SER A 17 14.86 -18.95 3.45
C SER A 17 13.79 -18.21 2.64
N GLY A 18 12.54 -18.72 2.53
CA GLY A 18 11.46 -18.04 1.81
C GLY A 18 11.71 -17.79 0.32
N MET A 19 12.75 -18.39 -0.26
CA MET A 19 13.05 -18.24 -1.69
C MET A 19 12.22 -19.22 -2.51
N HIS A 20 11.17 -18.71 -3.17
CA HIS A 20 10.61 -19.39 -4.33
C HIS A 20 11.59 -19.28 -5.50
N LEU A 21 12.38 -20.31 -5.73
CA LEU A 21 13.02 -20.50 -7.03
C LEU A 21 11.90 -20.77 -8.05
N LEU A 22 11.61 -19.80 -8.88
CA LEU A 22 10.83 -19.98 -10.10
C LEU A 22 11.69 -20.79 -11.08
N ALA A 23 11.77 -22.10 -10.84
CA ALA A 23 12.15 -23.05 -11.89
C ALA A 23 10.84 -23.59 -12.49
N GLY A 24 10.83 -23.74 -13.81
CA GLY A 24 9.69 -24.30 -14.52
C GLY A 24 9.29 -25.66 -13.97
N SER A 25 8.03 -26.00 -14.13
CA SER A 25 7.30 -27.22 -13.79
C SER A 25 8.14 -28.40 -13.27
N GLY A 26 8.40 -28.43 -11.97
CA GLY A 26 8.93 -29.59 -11.25
C GLY A 26 7.88 -30.07 -10.23
N GLY A 27 7.69 -31.39 -10.10
CA GLY A 27 6.83 -32.02 -9.11
C GLY A 27 7.65 -32.73 -8.03
N VAL A 28 7.00 -33.13 -6.93
CA VAL A 28 7.57 -34.02 -5.91
C VAL A 28 7.07 -35.43 -6.15
N ASP A 29 7.96 -36.41 -6.04
CA ASP A 29 7.57 -37.82 -6.11
C ASP A 29 6.91 -38.31 -4.80
N ALA A 30 6.42 -39.57 -4.81
CA ALA A 30 5.75 -40.16 -3.66
C ALA A 30 6.65 -40.31 -2.39
N ASN A 31 7.94 -40.03 -2.49
CA ASN A 31 8.92 -40.07 -1.41
C ASN A 31 9.42 -38.67 -0.99
N ASN A 32 8.72 -37.64 -1.38
CA ASN A 32 9.06 -36.22 -1.10
C ASN A 32 10.39 -35.73 -1.74
N ASN A 33 10.83 -36.33 -2.85
CA ASN A 33 11.96 -35.80 -3.59
C ASN A 33 11.49 -34.87 -4.73
N ILE A 34 12.26 -33.81 -4.98
CA ILE A 34 12.01 -32.93 -6.12
C ILE A 34 12.43 -33.63 -7.40
N VAL A 35 11.51 -33.74 -8.36
CA VAL A 35 11.78 -34.28 -9.68
C VAL A 35 11.75 -33.12 -10.68
N ILE A 36 12.89 -32.88 -11.34
CA ILE A 36 12.97 -31.92 -12.45
C ILE A 36 12.83 -32.73 -13.74
N GLU A 37 11.76 -32.50 -14.49
CA GLU A 37 11.58 -33.15 -15.81
C GLU A 37 12.21 -32.26 -16.90
N ASP A 38 12.95 -32.86 -17.81
CA ASP A 38 13.47 -32.20 -19.00
C ASP A 38 12.27 -31.72 -19.87
N PRO A 39 12.31 -30.50 -20.38
CA PRO A 39 11.27 -30.01 -21.28
C PRO A 39 11.23 -30.88 -22.54
N GLN A 40 10.05 -31.47 -22.82
CA GLN A 40 9.78 -32.16 -24.09
C GLN A 40 9.84 -31.13 -25.23
N PRO A 41 10.42 -31.46 -26.38
CA PRO A 41 10.47 -30.57 -27.51
C PRO A 41 9.07 -30.41 -28.11
N GLY A 42 8.42 -29.32 -27.81
CA GLY A 42 7.11 -28.90 -28.33
C GLY A 42 7.24 -27.62 -29.15
N ASN A 43 6.76 -27.66 -30.35
CA ASN A 43 6.72 -26.69 -31.43
C ASN A 43 6.62 -25.21 -31.01
N GLY A 44 7.58 -24.42 -31.49
CA GLY A 44 7.47 -23.11 -32.11
C GLY A 44 6.83 -21.97 -31.33
N GLY A 45 7.65 -21.12 -30.68
CA GLY A 45 7.29 -19.79 -30.20
C GLY A 45 8.50 -19.14 -29.54
N SER A 46 9.11 -18.18 -30.24
CA SER A 46 10.34 -17.51 -29.82
C SER A 46 10.15 -16.69 -28.54
N ALA A 47 10.81 -17.12 -27.48
CA ALA A 47 11.22 -16.25 -26.39
C ALA A 47 12.72 -16.45 -26.20
N ALA A 48 13.50 -15.36 -26.25
CA ALA A 48 14.94 -15.40 -26.09
C ALA A 48 15.31 -15.75 -24.64
N GLY A 49 15.34 -17.04 -24.34
CA GLY A 49 16.03 -17.60 -23.20
C GLY A 49 17.44 -17.95 -23.64
N ARG A 50 18.46 -17.56 -22.89
CA ARG A 50 19.80 -18.09 -23.10
C ARG A 50 19.75 -19.55 -22.70
N ASP A 51 19.92 -20.45 -23.66
CA ASP A 51 20.22 -21.85 -23.42
C ASP A 51 21.56 -21.93 -22.69
N PHE A 52 21.57 -22.49 -21.50
CA PHE A 52 22.79 -23.00 -20.88
C PHE A 52 22.97 -24.44 -21.37
N ASP A 53 23.81 -24.64 -22.37
CA ASP A 53 24.34 -25.94 -22.71
C ASP A 53 25.24 -26.37 -21.54
N ILE A 54 24.77 -27.32 -20.76
CA ILE A 54 25.59 -28.03 -19.76
C ILE A 54 26.24 -29.17 -20.53
N ASP A 55 27.52 -29.00 -20.88
CA ASP A 55 28.30 -30.09 -21.47
C ASP A 55 28.61 -31.18 -20.42
N ASP A 56 28.97 -32.38 -20.89
CA ASP A 56 29.27 -33.56 -20.04
C ASP A 56 30.52 -33.39 -19.16
N SER A 57 31.14 -32.19 -19.14
CA SER A 57 32.33 -31.86 -18.34
C SER A 57 31.97 -31.15 -17.01
N PHE A 58 30.68 -30.92 -16.73
CA PHE A 58 30.24 -30.20 -15.53
C PHE A 58 30.45 -31.06 -14.28
N ASP A 59 31.46 -30.69 -13.46
CA ASP A 59 31.74 -31.36 -12.19
C ASP A 59 30.73 -30.93 -11.13
N PHE A 60 29.98 -31.92 -10.64
CA PHE A 60 28.92 -31.71 -9.64
C PHE A 60 29.48 -31.27 -8.27
N ASP A 61 30.73 -31.58 -7.99
CA ASP A 61 31.37 -31.12 -6.75
C ASP A 61 31.79 -29.66 -6.85
N ASP A 62 32.11 -29.16 -8.05
CA ASP A 62 32.33 -27.75 -8.32
C ASP A 62 31.01 -26.94 -8.19
N PHE A 63 29.89 -27.51 -8.64
CA PHE A 63 28.57 -26.91 -8.45
C PHE A 63 28.16 -26.85 -6.97
N LYS A 64 28.45 -27.92 -6.21
CA LYS A 64 28.23 -27.89 -4.74
C LYS A 64 29.10 -26.87 -4.04
N GLN A 65 30.35 -26.71 -4.45
CA GLN A 65 31.24 -25.68 -3.92
C GLN A 65 30.73 -24.28 -4.31
N TRP A 66 30.28 -24.12 -5.54
CA TRP A 66 29.71 -22.86 -6.00
C TRP A 66 28.37 -22.52 -5.29
N LEU A 67 27.50 -23.51 -5.10
CA LEU A 67 26.26 -23.38 -4.34
C LEU A 67 26.54 -23.11 -2.86
N LEU A 68 27.55 -23.77 -2.27
CA LEU A 68 28.01 -23.46 -0.91
C LEU A 68 28.59 -22.04 -0.82
N VAL A 69 29.35 -21.57 -1.80
CA VAL A 69 29.87 -20.22 -1.86
C VAL A 69 28.73 -19.23 -2.06
N LEU A 70 27.72 -19.56 -2.87
CA LEU A 70 26.52 -18.73 -3.05
C LEU A 70 25.69 -18.68 -1.76
N VAL A 71 25.45 -19.81 -1.12
CA VAL A 71 24.75 -19.89 0.17
C VAL A 71 25.57 -19.20 1.27
N PHE A 72 26.90 -19.38 1.31
CA PHE A 72 27.77 -18.65 2.22
C PHE A 72 27.86 -17.16 1.88
N SER A 73 27.82 -16.78 0.61
CA SER A 73 27.75 -15.37 0.20
C SER A 73 26.40 -14.74 0.55
N ILE A 74 25.30 -15.48 0.38
CA ILE A 74 23.96 -15.04 0.79
C ILE A 74 23.87 -15.02 2.32
N THR A 75 24.35 -16.04 3.02
CA THR A 75 24.38 -16.05 4.50
C THR A 75 25.41 -15.06 5.05
N SER A 76 26.52 -14.77 4.35
CA SER A 76 27.45 -13.72 4.74
C SER A 76 26.96 -12.33 4.36
N LEU A 77 26.14 -12.17 3.31
CA LEU A 77 25.36 -10.92 3.10
C LEU A 77 24.33 -10.71 4.23
N PHE A 78 23.70 -11.78 4.72
CA PHE A 78 22.80 -11.71 5.88
C PHE A 78 23.54 -11.73 7.23
N ALA A 79 24.72 -12.34 7.32
CA ALA A 79 25.52 -12.38 8.56
C ALA A 79 26.53 -11.22 8.68
N SER A 80 26.78 -10.48 7.60
CA SER A 80 27.59 -9.25 7.59
C SER A 80 26.76 -7.97 7.46
N ALA A 81 25.44 -8.06 7.52
CA ALA A 81 24.68 -6.93 8.02
C ALA A 81 25.16 -6.72 9.46
N GLN A 82 26.33 -6.12 9.61
CA GLN A 82 26.65 -5.48 10.87
C GLN A 82 25.45 -4.60 11.16
N VAL A 83 24.69 -4.97 12.19
CA VAL A 83 23.76 -4.04 12.83
C VAL A 83 24.53 -2.75 12.91
N PRO A 84 24.18 -1.70 12.17
CA PRO A 84 24.94 -0.46 12.23
C PRO A 84 24.94 -0.13 13.71
N THR A 85 26.12 -0.09 14.32
CA THR A 85 26.27 0.40 15.67
C THR A 85 26.01 1.88 15.52
N ILE A 86 24.73 2.25 15.54
CA ILE A 86 24.33 3.64 15.67
C ILE A 86 24.97 4.05 16.98
N THR A 87 26.03 4.82 16.88
CA THR A 87 26.76 5.36 18.02
C THR A 87 25.70 5.92 18.95
N LYS A 88 25.62 5.35 20.17
CA LYS A 88 24.79 5.92 21.22
C LYS A 88 25.03 7.41 21.20
N GLN A 89 24.00 8.20 20.92
CA GLN A 89 24.10 9.64 21.06
C GLN A 89 24.60 9.91 22.49
N PRO A 90 25.55 10.80 22.68
CA PRO A 90 25.95 11.19 24.03
C PRO A 90 24.69 11.56 24.82
N ALA A 91 24.62 11.14 26.07
CA ALA A 91 23.49 11.37 26.97
C ALA A 91 23.12 12.86 27.19
N ASP A 92 23.82 13.77 26.56
CA ASP A 92 23.82 15.22 26.79
C ASP A 92 23.26 16.04 25.61
N ALA A 93 22.63 15.44 24.59
CA ALA A 93 21.89 16.23 23.62
C ALA A 93 20.69 16.86 24.32
N PRO A 94 20.52 18.21 24.28
CA PRO A 94 19.38 18.84 24.93
C PRO A 94 18.09 18.26 24.33
N ASP A 95 17.24 17.75 25.23
CA ASP A 95 15.87 17.37 24.90
C ASP A 95 15.15 18.66 24.50
N ASP A 96 14.92 18.85 23.20
CA ASP A 96 14.19 20.01 22.66
C ASP A 96 12.67 19.85 22.85
N GLY A 97 12.24 18.83 23.59
CA GLY A 97 10.84 18.52 23.85
C GLY A 97 10.10 17.95 22.65
N LYS A 98 10.76 17.73 21.52
CA LYS A 98 10.19 17.17 20.30
C LYS A 98 10.77 15.79 20.03
N LYS A 99 10.10 14.78 20.56
CA LYS A 99 10.50 13.39 20.39
C LYS A 99 9.97 12.81 19.09
N HIS A 100 10.65 13.05 18.00
CA HIS A 100 10.38 12.38 16.73
C HIS A 100 11.42 11.29 16.50
N ALA A 101 11.25 10.14 17.11
CA ALA A 101 12.14 9.02 16.94
C ALA A 101 11.41 7.74 16.57
N MET A 102 12.03 6.93 15.71
CA MET A 102 11.63 5.54 15.50
C MET A 102 12.59 4.66 16.29
N THR A 103 12.07 3.79 17.15
CA THR A 103 12.86 2.82 17.89
C THR A 103 12.48 1.40 17.48
N ILE A 104 13.45 0.64 16.99
CA ILE A 104 13.29 -0.73 16.53
C ILE A 104 13.91 -1.63 17.59
N TYR A 105 13.13 -2.50 18.22
CA TYR A 105 13.54 -3.38 19.29
C TYR A 105 13.77 -4.81 18.78
N TYR A 106 14.93 -5.38 19.00
CA TYR A 106 15.21 -6.81 18.88
C TYR A 106 14.94 -7.54 20.21
N SER A 107 15.13 -6.84 21.34
CA SER A 107 14.76 -7.23 22.69
C SER A 107 14.48 -5.98 23.51
N GLU A 108 14.06 -6.10 24.76
CA GLU A 108 13.88 -4.92 25.63
C GLU A 108 15.19 -4.14 25.88
N GLU A 109 16.35 -4.81 25.77
CA GLU A 109 17.67 -4.21 25.98
C GLU A 109 18.39 -3.87 24.69
N ASP A 110 18.09 -4.58 23.58
CA ASP A 110 18.74 -4.41 22.27
C ASP A 110 17.81 -3.71 21.29
N LYS A 111 18.19 -2.49 20.89
CA LYS A 111 17.37 -1.63 20.06
C LYS A 111 18.19 -0.66 19.20
N VAL A 112 17.61 -0.28 18.07
CA VAL A 112 18.09 0.78 17.18
C VAL A 112 17.16 1.97 17.33
N ILE A 113 17.72 3.16 17.52
CA ILE A 113 16.98 4.42 17.68
C ILE A 113 17.34 5.38 16.54
N TYR A 114 16.35 5.75 15.75
CA TYR A 114 16.43 6.89 14.85
C TYR A 114 15.87 8.10 15.58
N ASN A 115 16.75 8.92 16.14
CA ASN A 115 16.39 10.05 17.00
C ASN A 115 15.66 11.18 16.29
N ASP A 116 15.83 11.28 14.98
CA ASP A 116 15.14 12.24 14.13
C ASP A 116 14.61 11.51 12.90
N ILE A 117 13.30 11.33 12.84
CA ILE A 117 12.64 10.67 11.73
C ILE A 117 12.85 11.40 10.39
N LYS A 118 13.22 12.71 10.43
CA LYS A 118 13.57 13.50 9.25
C LYS A 118 14.87 13.05 8.59
N GLN A 119 15.71 12.29 9.29
CA GLN A 119 16.91 11.67 8.72
C GLN A 119 16.53 10.48 7.82
N ILE A 120 15.35 9.92 8.01
CA ILE A 120 14.84 8.84 7.16
C ILE A 120 14.36 9.46 5.85
N GLU A 121 15.01 9.09 4.76
CA GLU A 121 14.62 9.55 3.42
C GLU A 121 13.32 8.87 2.97
N HIS A 122 13.26 7.56 3.11
CA HIS A 122 12.06 6.76 2.91
C HIS A 122 12.21 5.38 3.54
N VAL A 123 11.11 4.67 3.66
CA VAL A 123 11.06 3.27 4.12
C VAL A 123 10.37 2.43 3.05
N THR A 124 11.01 1.33 2.64
CA THR A 124 10.40 0.33 1.76
C THR A 124 9.95 -0.85 2.60
N TYR A 125 8.68 -1.22 2.47
CA TYR A 125 8.09 -2.34 3.20
C TYR A 125 7.99 -3.57 2.30
N LEU A 126 8.36 -4.72 2.87
CA LEU A 126 8.21 -6.04 2.27
C LEU A 126 7.20 -6.80 3.14
N PRO A 127 5.90 -6.80 2.80
CA PRO A 127 4.84 -7.34 3.64
C PRO A 127 5.12 -8.76 4.10
N GLY A 128 4.98 -9.01 5.41
CA GLY A 128 5.26 -10.30 6.04
C GLY A 128 6.74 -10.69 6.11
N VAL A 129 7.65 -9.85 5.58
CA VAL A 129 9.10 -10.13 5.55
C VAL A 129 9.87 -9.14 6.40
N GLY A 130 9.78 -7.84 6.11
CA GLY A 130 10.58 -6.83 6.79
C GLY A 130 10.45 -5.45 6.18
N MET A 131 11.37 -4.56 6.54
CA MET A 131 11.45 -3.21 5.99
C MET A 131 12.90 -2.81 5.73
N LYS A 132 13.07 -1.87 4.80
CA LYS A 132 14.33 -1.21 4.48
C LYS A 132 14.21 0.27 4.80
N VAL A 133 15.06 0.78 5.66
CA VAL A 133 15.10 2.19 6.06
C VAL A 133 16.25 2.86 5.33
N TYR A 134 15.95 3.87 4.53
CA TYR A 134 16.94 4.65 3.79
C TYR A 134 17.18 5.97 4.50
N ILE A 135 18.45 6.22 4.79
CA ILE A 135 18.89 7.42 5.51
C ILE A 135 19.46 8.43 4.51
N ALA A 136 19.08 9.68 4.66
CA ALA A 136 19.55 10.75 3.81
C ALA A 136 21.10 10.86 3.83
N GLY A 137 21.72 10.73 2.65
CA GLY A 137 23.17 10.77 2.49
C GLY A 137 23.88 9.42 2.65
N GLU A 138 23.19 8.33 2.93
CA GLU A 138 23.73 6.97 2.91
C GLU A 138 23.42 6.27 1.58
N SER A 139 24.32 5.40 1.13
CA SER A 139 24.18 4.69 -0.15
C SER A 139 23.47 3.33 -0.01
N GLU A 140 23.36 2.83 1.20
CA GLU A 140 22.78 1.53 1.51
C GLU A 140 21.61 1.67 2.49
N SER A 141 20.60 0.78 2.37
CA SER A 141 19.47 0.72 3.31
C SER A 141 19.85 -0.02 4.58
N HIS A 142 19.20 0.32 5.68
CA HIS A 142 19.20 -0.48 6.89
C HIS A 142 18.03 -1.46 6.82
N ASP A 143 18.32 -2.76 6.78
CA ASP A 143 17.34 -3.81 6.52
C ASP A 143 16.91 -4.49 7.83
N TYR A 144 15.60 -4.60 8.05
CA TYR A 144 14.99 -5.16 9.26
C TYR A 144 14.00 -6.27 8.90
N LEU A 145 14.22 -7.47 9.43
CA LEU A 145 13.29 -8.60 9.26
C LEU A 145 12.30 -8.64 10.42
N TYR A 146 11.01 -8.63 10.14
CA TYR A 146 9.97 -8.66 11.19
C TYR A 146 10.07 -9.86 12.11
N SER A 147 10.54 -11.01 11.60
CA SER A 147 10.77 -12.20 12.41
C SER A 147 11.86 -12.05 13.49
N GLN A 148 12.68 -11.01 13.41
CA GLN A 148 13.76 -10.70 14.34
C GLN A 148 13.41 -9.55 15.29
N LEU A 149 12.29 -8.89 15.06
CA LEU A 149 11.90 -7.72 15.84
C LEU A 149 10.95 -8.10 16.96
N LEU A 150 11.18 -7.51 18.14
CA LEU A 150 10.24 -7.57 19.25
C LEU A 150 9.08 -6.58 19.03
N LYS A 151 9.42 -5.33 18.66
CA LYS A 151 8.46 -4.24 18.40
C LYS A 151 9.15 -3.08 17.71
N ILE A 152 8.34 -2.17 17.15
CA ILE A 152 8.76 -0.86 16.66
C ILE A 152 7.94 0.18 17.41
N GLU A 153 8.58 1.19 17.98
CA GLU A 153 7.92 2.30 18.65
C GLU A 153 8.24 3.60 17.93
N TYR A 154 7.26 4.46 17.82
CA TYR A 154 7.42 5.83 17.36
C TYR A 154 7.19 6.78 18.52
N THR A 155 8.04 7.77 18.62
CA THR A 155 7.85 8.88 19.54
C THR A 155 7.65 10.16 18.70
N PRO A 156 6.77 11.04 19.07
CA PRO A 156 6.29 11.26 20.43
C PRO A 156 5.15 10.35 20.80
N ASP A 157 5.06 10.13 22.12
CA ASP A 157 3.96 9.41 22.75
C ASP A 157 2.70 10.31 22.93
N ASP A 158 2.68 11.43 22.23
CA ASP A 158 1.63 12.46 22.25
C ASP A 158 0.55 12.26 21.17
N ASN A 159 0.55 11.13 20.47
CA ASN A 159 -0.51 10.75 19.56
C ASN A 159 -1.48 9.77 20.27
N ALA A 160 -2.67 10.24 20.60
CA ALA A 160 -3.64 9.48 21.40
C ALA A 160 -4.43 8.45 20.58
N ASN A 161 -4.64 8.70 19.28
CA ASN A 161 -5.49 7.93 18.38
C ASN A 161 -4.74 7.09 17.34
N ALA A 162 -3.39 7.11 17.36
CA ALA A 162 -2.56 6.37 16.44
C ALA A 162 -2.93 4.88 16.36
N ASN A 163 -2.83 4.32 15.15
CA ASN A 163 -3.16 2.93 14.90
C ASN A 163 -2.39 1.95 15.80
N TRP A 164 -1.11 2.22 16.13
CA TRP A 164 -0.33 1.34 17.01
C TRP A 164 -0.78 1.34 18.46
N LYS A 165 -1.61 2.29 18.88
CA LYS A 165 -2.22 2.35 20.22
C LYS A 165 -3.62 1.73 20.26
N LYS A 166 -4.16 1.33 19.11
CA LYS A 166 -5.51 0.79 19.02
C LYS A 166 -5.62 -0.57 19.70
N GLU A 167 -6.48 -0.64 20.71
CA GLU A 167 -6.78 -1.88 21.43
C GLU A 167 -7.68 -2.81 20.61
N GLY A 168 -7.61 -4.12 20.88
CA GLY A 168 -8.57 -5.10 20.38
C GLY A 168 -8.26 -5.72 19.00
N ILE A 169 -7.29 -5.20 18.25
CA ILE A 169 -6.90 -5.76 16.92
C ILE A 169 -5.63 -6.62 16.97
N GLY A 170 -5.18 -6.97 18.17
CA GLY A 170 -4.00 -7.81 18.39
C GLY A 170 -2.69 -7.02 18.35
N ASN A 171 -1.57 -7.74 18.18
CA ASN A 171 -0.27 -7.09 18.06
C ASN A 171 -0.15 -6.40 16.70
N MET A 172 -0.23 -5.07 16.69
CA MET A 172 -0.17 -4.26 15.45
C MET A 172 1.13 -4.49 14.68
N TRP A 173 2.24 -4.62 15.37
CA TRP A 173 3.55 -4.79 14.74
C TRP A 173 3.71 -6.12 14.01
N GLU A 174 3.10 -7.17 14.53
CA GLU A 174 3.10 -8.48 13.88
C GLU A 174 2.07 -8.57 12.74
N ASN A 175 0.91 -7.96 12.96
CA ASN A 175 -0.25 -8.14 12.11
C ASN A 175 -0.39 -7.08 11.01
N TYR A 176 -0.03 -5.83 11.33
CA TYR A 176 -0.21 -4.66 10.46
C TYR A 176 0.98 -3.72 10.56
N PRO A 177 2.20 -4.20 10.23
CA PRO A 177 3.43 -3.43 10.43
C PRO A 177 3.48 -2.12 9.65
N GLU A 178 2.63 -1.95 8.64
CA GLU A 178 2.54 -0.74 7.83
C GLU A 178 1.56 0.31 8.38
N ALA A 179 0.70 -0.05 9.33
CA ALA A 179 -0.44 0.78 9.76
C ALA A 179 -0.06 2.06 10.53
N TRP A 180 1.23 2.27 10.82
CA TRP A 180 1.76 3.51 11.39
C TRP A 180 2.02 4.61 10.35
N ARG A 181 1.96 4.29 9.06
CA ARG A 181 2.24 5.25 7.97
C ARG A 181 1.19 6.36 7.96
N LEU A 182 1.59 7.55 7.53
CA LEU A 182 0.75 8.75 7.63
C LEU A 182 -0.48 8.71 6.72
N GLU A 183 -0.43 7.96 5.62
CA GLU A 183 -1.60 7.78 4.75
C GLU A 183 -2.67 6.84 5.32
N TYR A 184 -2.37 6.07 6.39
CA TYR A 184 -3.36 5.15 6.95
C TYR A 184 -4.39 5.89 7.78
N PRO A 185 -5.68 5.76 7.43
CA PRO A 185 -6.76 6.12 8.37
C PRO A 185 -6.75 5.19 9.58
N GLN A 186 -7.43 5.58 10.65
CA GLN A 186 -7.63 4.70 11.79
C GLN A 186 -8.35 3.42 11.37
N LEU A 187 -7.77 2.28 11.71
CA LEU A 187 -8.31 0.97 11.37
C LEU A 187 -9.66 0.74 12.05
N ASN A 188 -10.57 0.06 11.37
CA ASN A 188 -11.86 -0.32 11.94
C ASN A 188 -11.70 -1.37 13.05
N ASP A 189 -12.58 -1.34 14.05
CA ASP A 189 -12.56 -2.30 15.18
C ASP A 189 -12.81 -3.75 14.76
N ARG A 190 -13.36 -3.96 13.55
CA ARG A 190 -13.59 -5.30 12.99
C ARG A 190 -12.41 -5.83 12.18
N VAL A 191 -11.30 -5.09 12.11
CA VAL A 191 -10.09 -5.55 11.40
C VAL A 191 -9.52 -6.78 12.08
N SER A 192 -9.19 -7.80 11.29
CA SER A 192 -8.61 -9.06 11.75
C SER A 192 -7.63 -9.60 10.73
N THR A 193 -6.58 -10.25 11.21
CA THR A 193 -5.59 -10.94 10.38
C THR A 193 -6.16 -12.14 9.63
N THR A 194 -7.21 -12.75 10.19
CA THR A 194 -7.89 -13.88 9.56
C THR A 194 -9.21 -13.41 8.98
N GLY A 195 -9.31 -13.40 7.65
CA GLY A 195 -10.54 -13.05 6.94
C GLY A 195 -11.68 -14.00 7.28
N ASN A 196 -12.87 -13.43 7.52
CA ASN A 196 -14.13 -14.16 7.63
C ASN A 196 -15.29 -13.31 7.10
N ALA A 197 -16.49 -13.87 7.05
CA ALA A 197 -17.65 -13.21 6.43
C ALA A 197 -18.15 -11.93 7.15
N THR A 198 -17.64 -11.59 8.31
CA THR A 198 -18.16 -10.48 9.14
C THR A 198 -17.12 -9.45 9.55
N ASN A 199 -15.85 -9.68 9.24
CA ASN A 199 -14.77 -8.78 9.64
C ASN A 199 -14.28 -7.89 8.48
N CYS A 200 -13.34 -7.00 8.81
CA CYS A 200 -12.53 -6.27 7.86
C CYS A 200 -11.13 -6.88 7.78
N GLN A 201 -10.47 -6.69 6.65
CA GLN A 201 -9.07 -7.05 6.44
C GLN A 201 -8.29 -5.84 5.93
N VAL A 202 -7.06 -5.67 6.41
CA VAL A 202 -6.08 -4.81 5.75
C VAL A 202 -5.36 -5.64 4.69
N ILE A 203 -5.37 -5.16 3.45
CA ILE A 203 -4.69 -5.79 2.31
C ILE A 203 -3.62 -4.83 1.82
N VAL A 204 -2.37 -5.29 1.78
CA VAL A 204 -1.21 -4.52 1.34
C VAL A 204 -0.71 -5.09 0.03
N LYS A 205 -0.65 -4.27 -1.01
CA LYS A 205 -0.04 -4.62 -2.29
C LYS A 205 1.32 -3.95 -2.39
N SER A 206 2.32 -4.72 -2.75
CA SER A 206 3.70 -4.21 -2.88
C SER A 206 4.44 -4.93 -3.98
N CYS A 207 5.55 -4.36 -4.43
CA CYS A 207 6.52 -5.06 -5.27
C CYS A 207 7.92 -4.48 -5.10
N ASP A 208 8.92 -5.35 -5.04
CA ASP A 208 10.33 -4.96 -5.03
C ASP A 208 10.75 -4.42 -6.42
N PRO A 209 11.58 -3.37 -6.50
CA PRO A 209 12.13 -2.54 -5.42
C PRO A 209 11.26 -1.34 -5.03
N TYR A 210 10.06 -1.19 -5.56
CA TYR A 210 9.22 0.01 -5.45
C TYR A 210 8.41 0.07 -4.14
N GLY A 211 8.44 -0.98 -3.31
CA GLY A 211 7.73 -1.01 -2.03
C GLY A 211 6.21 -1.12 -2.19
N ILE A 212 5.48 -0.47 -1.32
CA ILE A 212 4.02 -0.54 -1.26
C ILE A 212 3.39 0.16 -2.47
N THR A 213 2.54 -0.57 -3.19
CA THR A 213 1.73 -0.03 -4.27
C THR A 213 0.57 0.77 -3.70
N TYR A 214 -0.18 0.16 -2.81
CA TYR A 214 -1.24 0.74 -1.99
C TYR A 214 -1.60 -0.24 -0.87
N SER A 215 -2.26 0.30 0.15
CA SER A 215 -2.94 -0.48 1.18
C SER A 215 -4.43 -0.15 1.16
N LEU A 216 -5.26 -1.09 1.59
CA LEU A 216 -6.71 -0.88 1.69
C LEU A 216 -7.31 -1.62 2.88
N GLU A 217 -8.44 -1.14 3.35
CA GLU A 217 -9.29 -1.86 4.29
C GLU A 217 -10.51 -2.40 3.54
N TRP A 218 -10.65 -3.71 3.55
CA TRP A 218 -11.71 -4.44 2.87
C TRP A 218 -12.75 -4.96 3.87
N ASP A 219 -14.00 -4.61 3.65
CA ASP A 219 -15.13 -5.12 4.42
C ASP A 219 -15.67 -6.40 3.77
N ASN A 220 -15.37 -7.55 4.37
CA ASN A 220 -15.79 -8.85 3.85
C ASN A 220 -17.30 -9.07 3.89
N GLN A 221 -18.00 -8.44 4.83
CA GLN A 221 -19.46 -8.54 4.94
C GLN A 221 -20.17 -7.75 3.84
N LEU A 222 -19.67 -6.56 3.55
CA LEU A 222 -20.24 -5.67 2.54
C LEU A 222 -19.69 -5.96 1.14
N VAL A 223 -18.63 -6.75 1.02
CA VAL A 223 -17.85 -6.95 -0.22
C VAL A 223 -17.49 -5.61 -0.83
N ALA A 224 -16.91 -4.75 -0.02
CA ALA A 224 -16.65 -3.36 -0.37
C ALA A 224 -15.36 -2.83 0.25
N ASN A 225 -14.68 -1.98 -0.50
CA ASN A 225 -13.51 -1.25 -0.04
C ASN A 225 -13.94 -0.08 0.87
N ARG A 226 -13.40 -0.01 2.09
CA ARG A 226 -13.65 1.09 3.02
C ARG A 226 -12.82 2.31 2.69
N TRP A 227 -11.56 2.10 2.38
CA TRP A 227 -10.59 3.09 1.90
C TRP A 227 -9.40 2.39 1.25
N THR A 228 -8.77 3.08 0.32
CA THR A 228 -7.46 2.73 -0.25
C THR A 228 -6.53 3.89 0.00
N CYS A 229 -5.35 3.62 0.58
CA CYS A 229 -4.34 4.62 0.85
C CYS A 229 -2.99 4.31 0.20
N TYR A 230 -2.24 5.35 -0.13
CA TYR A 230 -0.94 5.27 -0.75
C TYR A 230 -0.23 6.60 -0.74
N GLU A 231 1.07 6.60 -0.99
CA GLU A 231 1.85 7.83 -1.15
C GLU A 231 2.30 8.03 -2.60
N LEU A 232 2.48 9.30 -2.97
CA LEU A 232 3.07 9.73 -4.22
C LEU A 232 4.29 10.60 -3.92
N HIS A 233 5.40 10.28 -4.57
CA HIS A 233 6.67 11.02 -4.49
C HIS A 233 7.48 10.80 -5.77
N ALA A 234 8.56 11.55 -5.97
CA ALA A 234 9.37 11.49 -7.18
C ALA A 234 9.87 10.07 -7.53
N GLY A 235 10.12 9.22 -6.51
CA GLY A 235 10.60 7.84 -6.70
C GLY A 235 9.56 6.86 -7.23
N ASN A 236 8.25 7.15 -7.16
CA ASN A 236 7.19 6.24 -7.57
C ASN A 236 6.22 6.80 -8.63
N THR A 237 6.40 8.05 -9.06
CA THR A 237 5.56 8.72 -10.06
C THR A 237 6.10 8.66 -11.49
N MET A 238 7.25 8.01 -11.71
CA MET A 238 7.86 7.87 -13.04
C MET A 238 6.95 7.07 -13.99
N SER A 239 6.88 7.52 -15.26
CA SER A 239 6.08 6.87 -16.30
C SER A 239 6.93 5.90 -17.12
N ASN A 240 7.14 4.68 -16.63
CA ASN A 240 7.97 3.65 -17.25
C ASN A 240 7.15 2.63 -18.07
N VAL A 241 5.86 2.50 -17.78
CA VAL A 241 4.99 1.52 -18.42
C VAL A 241 3.63 2.14 -18.77
N SER A 242 2.99 1.60 -19.81
CA SER A 242 1.62 1.95 -20.14
C SER A 242 0.62 1.14 -19.32
N ARG A 243 -0.57 1.72 -19.11
CA ARG A 243 -1.73 1.03 -18.54
C ARG A 243 -2.02 -0.27 -19.31
N LYS A 244 -2.36 -1.32 -18.56
CA LYS A 244 -2.85 -2.57 -19.12
C LYS A 244 -4.01 -3.06 -18.26
N ASP A 245 -5.20 -3.08 -18.84
CA ASP A 245 -6.39 -3.58 -18.16
C ASP A 245 -6.23 -5.08 -17.86
N ASP A 246 -6.18 -5.41 -16.57
CA ASP A 246 -5.97 -6.77 -16.04
C ASP A 246 -6.86 -7.01 -14.82
N PHE A 247 -8.14 -6.66 -14.95
CA PHE A 247 -9.10 -6.77 -13.86
C PHE A 247 -9.29 -8.21 -13.41
N LYS A 248 -9.17 -8.45 -12.10
CA LYS A 248 -9.28 -9.77 -11.51
C LYS A 248 -9.70 -9.71 -10.03
N ALA A 249 -10.31 -10.80 -9.58
CA ALA A 249 -10.56 -11.00 -8.15
C ALA A 249 -9.26 -10.95 -7.36
N ASP A 250 -9.34 -10.54 -6.11
CA ASP A 250 -8.20 -10.46 -5.22
C ASP A 250 -8.16 -11.69 -4.31
N GLY A 251 -7.13 -12.52 -4.51
CA GLY A 251 -6.95 -13.73 -3.70
C GLY A 251 -6.57 -13.47 -2.24
N ASP A 252 -6.17 -12.24 -1.89
CA ASP A 252 -5.84 -11.88 -0.51
C ASP A 252 -7.09 -11.52 0.31
N ALA A 253 -8.21 -11.20 -0.35
CA ALA A 253 -9.49 -10.97 0.32
C ALA A 253 -10.21 -12.29 0.59
N PHE A 254 -10.76 -12.44 1.80
CA PHE A 254 -11.61 -13.60 2.13
C PHE A 254 -12.83 -13.70 1.20
N ASN A 255 -13.43 -12.57 0.84
CA ASN A 255 -14.61 -12.49 -0.01
C ASN A 255 -14.45 -11.36 -1.03
N SER A 256 -13.67 -11.61 -2.10
CA SER A 256 -13.47 -10.62 -3.17
C SER A 256 -14.63 -10.61 -4.15
N SER A 257 -15.01 -9.42 -4.65
CA SER A 257 -15.84 -9.32 -5.85
C SER A 257 -15.12 -9.92 -7.07
N ILE A 258 -15.91 -10.33 -8.06
CA ILE A 258 -15.44 -10.92 -9.33
C ILE A 258 -15.88 -10.06 -10.52
N LEU A 259 -15.35 -10.34 -11.70
CA LEU A 259 -15.66 -9.56 -12.91
C LEU A 259 -17.14 -9.61 -13.27
N GLU A 260 -17.76 -10.75 -13.07
CA GLU A 260 -19.17 -11.02 -13.34
C GLU A 260 -20.10 -10.16 -12.49
N ASP A 261 -19.68 -9.73 -11.28
CA ASP A 261 -20.45 -8.82 -10.41
C ASP A 261 -20.63 -7.43 -11.04
N TYR A 262 -19.71 -7.02 -11.91
CA TYR A 262 -19.76 -5.73 -12.64
C TYR A 262 -20.28 -5.86 -14.06
N SER A 263 -20.11 -7.01 -14.70
CA SER A 263 -20.39 -7.19 -16.11
C SER A 263 -21.90 -7.05 -16.39
N GLY A 264 -22.27 -6.11 -17.26
CA GLY A 264 -23.67 -5.83 -17.58
C GLY A 264 -24.45 -5.07 -16.51
N SER A 265 -23.84 -4.72 -15.39
CA SER A 265 -24.51 -4.00 -14.27
C SER A 265 -24.88 -2.55 -14.58
N GLY A 266 -24.28 -1.94 -15.60
CA GLY A 266 -24.42 -0.52 -15.90
C GLY A 266 -23.43 0.36 -15.12
N PHE A 267 -22.60 -0.22 -14.26
CA PHE A 267 -21.55 0.49 -13.51
C PHE A 267 -20.16 0.14 -14.02
N SER A 268 -19.26 1.13 -13.96
CA SER A 268 -17.82 0.95 -14.19
C SER A 268 -17.14 0.43 -12.94
N ARG A 269 -15.98 -0.18 -13.13
CA ARG A 269 -15.02 -0.50 -12.08
C ARG A 269 -14.21 0.76 -11.78
N GLY A 270 -14.70 1.57 -10.82
CA GLY A 270 -14.05 2.81 -10.42
C GLY A 270 -12.85 2.54 -9.54
N HIS A 271 -11.65 2.91 -10.01
CA HIS A 271 -10.42 2.78 -9.23
C HIS A 271 -10.41 3.72 -8.03
N LEU A 272 -9.86 3.24 -6.91
CA LEU A 272 -9.46 4.09 -5.79
C LEU A 272 -7.97 4.44 -5.90
N CYS A 273 -7.04 3.49 -5.95
CA CYS A 273 -5.69 3.75 -6.44
C CYS A 273 -5.68 3.62 -7.97
N PRO A 274 -5.59 4.73 -8.74
CA PRO A 274 -5.70 4.65 -10.19
C PRO A 274 -4.44 4.06 -10.83
N SER A 275 -4.63 3.37 -11.92
CA SER A 275 -3.53 2.79 -12.71
C SER A 275 -2.49 3.83 -13.13
N ALA A 276 -2.92 5.08 -13.39
CA ALA A 276 -2.03 6.16 -13.78
C ALA A 276 -1.07 6.61 -12.67
N ASP A 277 -1.39 6.35 -11.40
CA ASP A 277 -0.53 6.66 -10.25
C ASP A 277 0.53 5.56 -10.02
N ARG A 278 0.46 4.44 -10.74
CA ARG A 278 1.31 3.26 -10.59
C ARG A 278 1.88 2.76 -11.92
N VAL A 279 2.37 3.71 -12.71
CA VAL A 279 3.03 3.41 -14.00
C VAL A 279 4.56 3.37 -13.91
N CYS A 280 5.13 3.43 -12.72
CA CYS A 280 6.55 3.28 -12.50
C CYS A 280 7.02 1.83 -12.72
N SER A 281 6.19 0.83 -12.42
CA SER A 281 6.48 -0.57 -12.69
C SER A 281 5.28 -1.34 -13.26
N ARG A 282 5.58 -2.40 -14.01
CA ARG A 282 4.54 -3.28 -14.58
C ARG A 282 3.75 -3.99 -13.49
N GLU A 283 4.41 -4.44 -12.45
CA GLU A 283 3.77 -5.19 -11.38
C GLU A 283 2.86 -4.29 -10.53
N GLN A 284 3.33 -3.11 -10.11
CA GLN A 284 2.48 -2.16 -9.41
C GLN A 284 1.25 -1.77 -10.26
N ASN A 285 1.45 -1.57 -11.58
CA ASN A 285 0.34 -1.25 -12.47
C ASN A 285 -0.70 -2.37 -12.53
N LYS A 286 -0.28 -3.65 -12.60
CA LYS A 286 -1.19 -4.81 -12.55
C LYS A 286 -1.95 -4.89 -11.22
N GLN A 287 -1.31 -4.57 -10.11
CA GLN A 287 -1.92 -4.61 -8.80
C GLN A 287 -3.10 -3.64 -8.68
N THR A 288 -3.07 -2.49 -9.39
CA THR A 288 -4.20 -1.55 -9.35
C THR A 288 -5.50 -2.13 -9.91
N PHE A 289 -5.46 -3.23 -10.66
CA PHE A 289 -6.62 -3.89 -11.28
C PHE A 289 -7.27 -4.98 -10.43
N PHE A 290 -6.83 -5.21 -9.18
CA PHE A 290 -7.58 -6.05 -8.26
C PHE A 290 -8.94 -5.41 -7.95
N LEU A 291 -9.98 -6.24 -7.92
CA LEU A 291 -11.36 -5.76 -7.71
C LEU A 291 -11.60 -5.26 -6.29
N THR A 292 -10.73 -5.58 -5.34
CA THR A 292 -10.72 -4.94 -4.01
C THR A 292 -10.37 -3.45 -4.04
N ASN A 293 -9.67 -2.99 -5.09
CA ASN A 293 -9.36 -1.57 -5.33
C ASN A 293 -10.45 -0.84 -6.12
N MET A 294 -11.64 -1.43 -6.28
CA MET A 294 -12.72 -0.92 -7.13
C MET A 294 -13.98 -0.63 -6.33
N GLN A 295 -14.73 0.38 -6.82
CA GLN A 295 -16.09 0.66 -6.38
C GLN A 295 -17.02 0.73 -7.59
N PRO A 296 -18.30 0.28 -7.49
CA PRO A 296 -19.27 0.53 -8.52
C PRO A 296 -19.45 2.03 -8.76
N GLN A 297 -19.17 2.48 -9.98
CA GLN A 297 -19.15 3.89 -10.31
C GLN A 297 -19.86 4.16 -11.64
N TYR A 298 -20.71 5.21 -11.69
CA TYR A 298 -21.27 5.66 -12.96
C TYR A 298 -20.15 6.08 -13.92
N GLN A 299 -20.21 5.62 -15.16
CA GLN A 299 -19.18 5.89 -16.16
C GLN A 299 -18.91 7.39 -16.32
N ASN A 300 -19.94 8.22 -16.32
CA ASN A 300 -19.78 9.67 -16.48
C ASN A 300 -19.10 10.31 -15.26
N HIS A 301 -19.38 9.86 -14.04
CA HIS A 301 -18.66 10.29 -12.84
C HIS A 301 -17.20 9.86 -12.89
N ASN A 302 -16.94 8.58 -13.22
CA ASN A 302 -15.60 8.02 -13.30
C ASN A 302 -14.72 8.75 -14.33
N ALA A 303 -15.20 8.92 -15.56
CA ALA A 303 -14.49 9.63 -16.63
C ALA A 303 -14.58 11.17 -16.53
N GLY A 304 -15.42 11.69 -15.67
CA GLY A 304 -15.67 13.11 -15.48
C GLY A 304 -14.95 13.70 -14.27
N ILE A 305 -15.73 14.06 -13.24
CA ILE A 305 -15.19 14.75 -12.05
C ILE A 305 -14.12 13.95 -11.33
N TRP A 306 -14.27 12.61 -11.22
CA TRP A 306 -13.31 11.76 -10.54
C TRP A 306 -11.96 11.74 -11.26
N SER A 307 -11.94 11.53 -12.58
CA SER A 307 -10.71 11.58 -13.39
C SER A 307 -10.00 12.94 -13.34
N ARG A 308 -10.76 14.04 -13.22
CA ARG A 308 -10.19 15.40 -13.03
C ARG A 308 -9.49 15.53 -11.69
N LEU A 309 -10.11 15.02 -10.62
CA LEU A 309 -9.50 14.98 -9.28
C LEU A 309 -8.25 14.08 -9.26
N GLU A 310 -8.29 12.90 -9.87
CA GLU A 310 -7.11 12.03 -9.99
C GLU A 310 -5.94 12.71 -10.71
N THR A 311 -6.24 13.47 -11.76
CA THR A 311 -5.22 14.24 -12.48
C THR A 311 -4.65 15.35 -11.59
N LEU A 312 -5.49 16.04 -10.83
CA LEU A 312 -5.06 17.06 -9.88
C LEU A 312 -4.15 16.49 -8.80
N VAL A 313 -4.52 15.33 -8.22
CA VAL A 313 -3.71 14.62 -7.22
C VAL A 313 -2.31 14.31 -7.75
N ARG A 314 -2.19 13.76 -8.95
CA ARG A 314 -0.88 13.53 -9.58
C ARG A 314 -0.08 14.80 -9.77
N ASN A 315 -0.74 15.86 -10.22
CA ASN A 315 -0.08 17.14 -10.45
C ASN A 315 0.48 17.72 -9.14
N TYR A 316 -0.23 17.61 -8.02
CA TYR A 316 0.30 18.02 -6.71
C TYR A 316 1.59 17.31 -6.32
N ALA A 317 1.76 16.05 -6.69
CA ALA A 317 2.93 15.25 -6.37
C ALA A 317 4.09 15.40 -7.37
N THR A 318 3.85 15.99 -8.57
CA THR A 318 4.83 15.97 -9.66
C THR A 318 5.18 17.34 -10.23
N ASP A 319 4.42 18.38 -9.89
CA ASP A 319 4.58 19.72 -10.47
C ASP A 319 4.27 20.81 -9.43
N ASP A 320 5.31 21.46 -8.95
CA ASP A 320 5.24 22.51 -7.91
C ASP A 320 4.37 23.72 -8.31
N SER A 321 4.01 23.85 -9.59
CA SER A 321 3.10 24.93 -10.03
C SER A 321 1.65 24.70 -9.58
N TYR A 322 1.31 23.46 -9.19
CA TYR A 322 -0.04 23.08 -8.73
C TYR A 322 -0.27 23.27 -7.23
N SER A 323 0.77 23.54 -6.45
CA SER A 323 0.66 23.83 -5.02
C SER A 323 1.44 25.07 -4.61
N GLY A 324 1.26 25.53 -3.37
CA GLY A 324 1.94 26.70 -2.82
C GLY A 324 3.38 26.46 -2.44
N SER A 325 3.83 25.20 -2.38
CA SER A 325 5.19 24.78 -2.07
C SER A 325 5.54 23.46 -2.72
N HIS A 326 6.82 23.10 -2.74
CA HIS A 326 7.29 21.78 -3.16
C HIS A 326 6.62 20.66 -2.36
N CYS A 327 6.27 19.58 -3.04
CA CYS A 327 5.68 18.38 -2.44
C CYS A 327 6.71 17.24 -2.45
N ASP A 328 7.34 16.96 -1.32
CA ASP A 328 8.24 15.82 -1.20
C ASP A 328 7.46 14.50 -1.18
N THR A 329 6.34 14.47 -0.45
CA THR A 329 5.43 13.34 -0.40
C THR A 329 3.99 13.82 -0.31
N LEU A 330 3.13 13.26 -1.14
CA LEU A 330 1.68 13.40 -1.04
C LEU A 330 1.09 12.08 -0.53
N TYR A 331 0.55 12.12 0.67
CA TYR A 331 -0.19 11.00 1.25
C TYR A 331 -1.64 11.08 0.79
N VAL A 332 -2.17 9.98 0.29
CA VAL A 332 -3.45 9.94 -0.41
C VAL A 332 -4.34 8.86 0.18
N VAL A 333 -5.54 9.22 0.56
CA VAL A 333 -6.64 8.29 0.86
C VAL A 333 -7.76 8.53 -0.13
N LYS A 334 -8.26 7.47 -0.75
CA LYS A 334 -9.44 7.53 -1.63
C LYS A 334 -10.45 6.49 -1.21
N ALA A 335 -11.71 6.88 -1.22
CA ALA A 335 -12.78 5.99 -0.82
C ALA A 335 -14.13 6.41 -1.41
N ALA A 336 -15.13 5.58 -1.13
CA ALA A 336 -16.52 5.86 -1.40
C ALA A 336 -17.37 5.46 -0.20
N THR A 337 -18.55 6.01 -0.07
CA THR A 337 -19.45 5.69 1.04
C THR A 337 -19.98 4.27 0.92
N ILE A 338 -19.78 3.46 1.94
CA ILE A 338 -20.28 2.07 2.02
C ILE A 338 -21.24 1.87 3.20
N THR A 339 -21.40 2.90 4.06
CA THR A 339 -22.34 2.91 5.17
C THR A 339 -23.70 3.40 4.70
N ASN A 340 -24.78 2.90 5.34
CA ASN A 340 -26.13 3.31 4.99
C ASN A 340 -26.37 4.81 5.24
N LYS A 341 -25.69 5.39 6.21
CA LYS A 341 -25.86 6.79 6.61
C LYS A 341 -24.52 7.51 6.71
N VAL A 342 -24.54 8.77 6.33
CA VAL A 342 -23.45 9.74 6.46
C VAL A 342 -24.01 11.05 6.97
N THR A 343 -23.19 11.90 7.58
CA THR A 343 -23.61 13.21 8.12
C THR A 343 -23.15 14.33 7.20
N ILE A 344 -24.06 15.10 6.63
CA ILE A 344 -23.77 16.28 5.81
C ILE A 344 -24.55 17.45 6.40
N ASP A 345 -23.87 18.57 6.68
CA ASP A 345 -24.45 19.78 7.28
C ASP A 345 -25.30 19.45 8.52
N ASP A 346 -24.74 18.66 9.44
CA ASP A 346 -25.38 18.15 10.66
C ASP A 346 -26.65 17.30 10.43
N THR A 347 -26.88 16.89 9.19
CA THR A 347 -28.03 16.06 8.82
C THR A 347 -27.57 14.67 8.38
N GLU A 348 -28.24 13.66 8.93
CA GLU A 348 -28.04 12.29 8.48
C GLU A 348 -28.74 12.04 7.14
N VAL A 349 -27.97 11.63 6.14
CA VAL A 349 -28.47 11.30 4.80
C VAL A 349 -28.01 9.89 4.40
N ASP A 350 -28.63 9.32 3.36
CA ASP A 350 -28.22 8.00 2.88
C ASP A 350 -26.84 8.06 2.21
N GLY A 351 -25.93 7.18 2.63
CA GLY A 351 -24.58 7.06 2.06
C GLY A 351 -24.51 6.16 0.82
N VAL A 352 -25.52 5.30 0.62
CA VAL A 352 -25.58 4.38 -0.51
C VAL A 352 -26.94 4.47 -1.21
N TYR A 353 -26.99 4.13 -2.49
CA TYR A 353 -28.24 3.98 -3.21
C TYR A 353 -28.98 2.71 -2.78
N ALA A 354 -30.31 2.73 -2.86
CA ALA A 354 -31.12 1.52 -2.67
C ALA A 354 -30.86 0.48 -3.78
N ALA A 355 -30.60 0.97 -5.01
CA ALA A 355 -30.19 0.12 -6.13
C ALA A 355 -28.81 -0.47 -5.90
N LYS A 356 -28.64 -1.73 -6.28
CA LYS A 356 -27.36 -2.45 -6.21
C LYS A 356 -26.69 -2.53 -7.59
N CYS A 357 -25.38 -2.69 -7.59
CA CYS A 357 -24.65 -3.12 -8.77
C CYS A 357 -24.80 -4.64 -8.86
N VAL A 358 -25.60 -5.08 -9.81
CA VAL A 358 -25.88 -6.51 -10.06
C VAL A 358 -25.39 -6.84 -11.45
N GLY A 359 -24.43 -7.73 -11.52
CA GLY A 359 -23.86 -8.18 -12.79
C GLY A 359 -24.78 -9.12 -13.57
N GLY A 360 -24.28 -9.60 -14.70
CA GLY A 360 -24.97 -10.56 -15.55
C GLY A 360 -24.91 -12.00 -14.99
N GLU A 361 -25.06 -12.97 -15.89
CA GLU A 361 -24.96 -14.39 -15.55
C GLU A 361 -23.60 -14.70 -14.91
N GLY A 362 -23.63 -15.45 -13.80
CA GLY A 362 -22.43 -15.84 -13.06
C GLY A 362 -21.98 -14.85 -11.98
N HIS A 363 -22.69 -13.72 -11.76
CA HIS A 363 -22.39 -12.86 -10.63
C HIS A 363 -22.59 -13.60 -9.29
N THR A 364 -21.78 -13.23 -8.31
CA THR A 364 -21.82 -13.85 -6.96
C THR A 364 -22.25 -12.86 -5.90
N HIS A 365 -22.14 -11.56 -6.17
CA HIS A 365 -22.46 -10.50 -5.21
C HIS A 365 -23.34 -9.42 -5.85
N GLU A 366 -24.19 -8.82 -5.03
CA GLU A 366 -24.90 -7.59 -5.31
C GLU A 366 -24.16 -6.45 -4.58
N LEU A 367 -23.30 -5.73 -5.32
CA LEU A 367 -22.41 -4.75 -4.70
C LEU A 367 -23.17 -3.48 -4.31
N LEU A 368 -22.72 -2.83 -3.23
CA LEU A 368 -23.20 -1.53 -2.82
C LEU A 368 -22.88 -0.48 -3.88
N VAL A 369 -23.83 0.42 -4.15
CA VAL A 369 -23.59 1.59 -5.01
C VAL A 369 -23.45 2.83 -4.13
N PRO A 370 -22.25 3.40 -3.99
CA PRO A 370 -22.00 4.59 -3.19
C PRO A 370 -22.82 5.80 -3.69
N LYS A 371 -23.23 6.69 -2.78
CA LYS A 371 -23.77 8.01 -3.15
C LYS A 371 -22.70 9.08 -3.24
N TYR A 372 -21.55 8.86 -2.60
CA TYR A 372 -20.47 9.82 -2.54
C TYR A 372 -19.13 9.14 -2.73
N PHE A 373 -18.21 9.84 -3.40
CA PHE A 373 -16.80 9.51 -3.47
C PHE A 373 -16.00 10.64 -2.86
N TYR A 374 -14.90 10.30 -2.20
CA TYR A 374 -14.09 11.29 -1.50
C TYR A 374 -12.60 10.93 -1.52
N MET A 375 -11.79 11.96 -1.26
CA MET A 375 -10.34 11.85 -1.09
C MET A 375 -9.91 12.66 0.12
N ALA A 376 -8.92 12.18 0.86
CA ALA A 376 -8.14 12.96 1.82
C ALA A 376 -6.69 13.01 1.34
N LEU A 377 -6.12 14.21 1.29
CA LEU A 377 -4.75 14.45 0.86
C LEU A 377 -3.98 15.15 1.98
N LEU A 378 -2.75 14.68 2.23
CA LEU A 378 -1.80 15.33 3.12
C LEU A 378 -0.52 15.61 2.34
N HIS A 379 -0.23 16.86 2.12
CA HIS A 379 0.96 17.36 1.45
C HIS A 379 2.07 17.58 2.47
N TYR A 380 3.25 17.05 2.23
CA TYR A 380 4.43 17.25 3.07
C TYR A 380 5.54 17.94 2.29
N ASN A 381 6.11 19.00 2.89
CA ASN A 381 7.32 19.65 2.43
C ASN A 381 8.44 19.43 3.44
N LYS A 382 9.43 18.61 3.07
CA LYS A 382 10.56 18.23 3.92
C LYS A 382 11.48 19.43 4.27
N ALA A 383 11.66 20.36 3.33
CA ALA A 383 12.56 21.49 3.53
C ALA A 383 12.07 22.46 4.62
N THR A 384 10.76 22.59 4.77
CA THR A 384 10.12 23.46 5.77
C THR A 384 9.48 22.70 6.91
N ASP A 385 9.45 21.37 6.83
CA ASP A 385 8.79 20.47 7.77
C ASP A 385 7.33 20.86 8.01
N THR A 386 6.60 21.07 6.92
CA THR A 386 5.22 21.53 6.99
C THR A 386 4.26 20.57 6.31
N TYR A 387 3.13 20.38 6.95
CA TYR A 387 2.00 19.63 6.44
C TYR A 387 0.86 20.56 6.04
N ARG A 388 0.12 20.19 5.00
CA ARG A 388 -1.10 20.83 4.55
C ARG A 388 -2.08 19.75 4.14
N ALA A 389 -3.34 19.86 4.55
CA ALA A 389 -4.33 18.87 4.21
C ALA A 389 -5.54 19.45 3.47
N VAL A 390 -6.20 18.61 2.66
CA VAL A 390 -7.45 18.93 1.99
C VAL A 390 -8.27 17.69 1.75
N GLY A 391 -9.55 17.75 2.02
CA GLY A 391 -10.54 16.76 1.63
C GLY A 391 -11.24 17.15 0.32
N PHE A 392 -11.65 16.17 -0.47
CA PHE A 392 -12.54 16.34 -1.61
C PHE A 392 -13.74 15.44 -1.47
N TRP A 393 -14.92 16.00 -1.69
CA TRP A 393 -16.20 15.30 -1.60
C TRP A 393 -17.01 15.50 -2.87
N THR A 394 -17.45 14.41 -3.51
CA THR A 394 -18.23 14.47 -4.75
C THR A 394 -19.51 13.66 -4.65
N ASN A 395 -20.60 14.20 -5.20
CA ASN A 395 -21.82 13.45 -5.41
C ASN A 395 -21.61 12.43 -6.53
N HIS A 396 -21.89 11.17 -6.26
CA HIS A 396 -21.81 10.12 -7.26
C HIS A 396 -23.13 10.02 -8.02
N THR A 397 -23.19 10.66 -9.18
CA THR A 397 -24.34 10.69 -10.07
C THR A 397 -23.96 10.24 -11.48
N SER A 398 -24.93 10.05 -12.35
CA SER A 398 -24.69 9.75 -13.76
C SER A 398 -24.21 10.96 -14.58
N GLU A 399 -24.08 12.12 -13.94
CA GLU A 399 -23.58 13.36 -14.56
C GLU A 399 -22.05 13.36 -14.62
N THR A 400 -21.47 14.04 -15.62
CA THR A 400 -20.00 14.17 -15.75
C THR A 400 -19.38 15.09 -14.72
N GLY A 401 -20.16 15.97 -14.13
CA GLY A 401 -19.67 17.05 -13.28
C GLY A 401 -18.77 18.06 -14.01
N SER A 402 -18.88 18.18 -15.34
CA SER A 402 -18.02 19.05 -16.16
C SER A 402 -18.12 20.52 -15.81
N GLY A 403 -19.29 20.97 -15.29
CA GLY A 403 -19.51 22.33 -14.83
C GLY A 403 -19.08 22.59 -13.38
N ILE A 404 -18.68 21.56 -12.63
CA ILE A 404 -18.28 21.70 -11.22
C ILE A 404 -16.82 22.15 -11.18
N LEU A 405 -16.54 23.24 -10.46
CA LEU A 405 -15.16 23.64 -10.15
C LEU A 405 -14.61 22.71 -9.05
N LEU A 406 -13.33 22.30 -9.17
CA LEU A 406 -12.74 21.35 -8.20
C LEU A 406 -12.67 21.94 -6.79
N GLY A 407 -12.55 23.26 -6.66
CA GLY A 407 -12.63 23.95 -5.39
C GLY A 407 -14.00 23.87 -4.69
N ASP A 408 -15.09 23.65 -5.45
CA ASP A 408 -16.41 23.42 -4.85
C ASP A 408 -16.54 22.06 -4.18
N CYS A 409 -15.64 21.13 -4.51
CA CYS A 409 -15.55 19.81 -3.88
C CYS A 409 -14.62 19.80 -2.67
N ALA A 410 -13.84 20.88 -2.45
CA ALA A 410 -12.85 20.94 -1.39
C ALA A 410 -13.50 21.24 -0.03
N ILE A 411 -13.13 20.43 0.97
CA ILE A 411 -13.57 20.55 2.38
C ILE A 411 -12.38 20.33 3.31
N SER A 412 -12.49 20.71 4.58
CA SER A 412 -11.49 20.35 5.59
C SER A 412 -11.50 18.85 5.88
N ILE A 413 -10.40 18.32 6.38
CA ILE A 413 -10.33 16.92 6.81
C ILE A 413 -11.34 16.68 7.93
N LYS A 414 -11.41 17.56 8.89
CA LYS A 414 -12.40 17.49 9.99
C LYS A 414 -13.84 17.37 9.50
N GLU A 415 -14.23 18.12 8.45
CA GLU A 415 -15.56 17.97 7.86
C GLU A 415 -15.69 16.61 7.14
N LEU A 416 -14.62 16.12 6.50
CA LEU A 416 -14.62 14.80 5.86
C LEU A 416 -14.80 13.68 6.90
N GLU A 417 -14.13 13.77 8.04
CA GLU A 417 -14.27 12.84 9.17
C GLU A 417 -15.67 12.84 9.75
N LYS A 418 -16.23 14.02 9.93
CA LYS A 418 -17.62 14.17 10.38
C LYS A 418 -18.61 13.48 9.43
N ARG A 419 -18.37 13.57 8.11
CA ARG A 419 -19.22 12.91 7.09
C ARG A 419 -19.08 11.41 7.08
N THR A 420 -17.87 10.89 7.28
CA THR A 420 -17.53 9.48 7.04
C THR A 420 -17.45 8.65 8.30
N GLY A 421 -17.13 9.28 9.45
CA GLY A 421 -16.76 8.59 10.68
C GLY A 421 -15.42 7.87 10.60
N ILE A 422 -14.58 8.26 9.64
CA ILE A 422 -13.21 7.75 9.47
C ILE A 422 -12.27 8.85 9.95
N ASP A 423 -11.35 8.50 10.82
CA ASP A 423 -10.28 9.34 11.33
C ASP A 423 -9.09 9.24 10.35
N PHE A 424 -8.76 10.35 9.67
CA PHE A 424 -7.71 10.40 8.67
C PHE A 424 -6.42 10.95 9.29
N PHE A 425 -5.29 10.46 8.80
CA PHE A 425 -3.96 10.91 9.24
C PHE A 425 -3.70 10.74 10.74
N CYS A 426 -4.44 9.84 11.39
CA CYS A 426 -4.39 9.54 12.82
C CYS A 426 -3.00 9.16 13.34
N ASN A 427 -2.02 8.97 12.48
CA ASN A 427 -0.64 8.69 12.84
C ASN A 427 0.25 9.94 12.90
N LEU A 428 -0.30 11.13 12.63
CA LEU A 428 0.37 12.40 12.90
C LEU A 428 0.42 12.68 14.42
N PRO A 429 1.39 13.44 14.91
CA PRO A 429 1.32 13.99 16.28
C PRO A 429 0.04 14.80 16.48
N ASP A 430 -0.64 14.64 17.64
CA ASP A 430 -1.96 15.22 17.94
C ASP A 430 -2.07 16.72 17.64
N ASP A 431 -1.01 17.48 17.92
CA ASP A 431 -0.98 18.92 17.68
C ASP A 431 -0.90 19.28 16.18
N VAL A 432 -0.14 18.49 15.40
CA VAL A 432 -0.04 18.63 13.95
C VAL A 432 -1.33 18.16 13.29
N GLU A 433 -1.83 16.99 13.69
CA GLU A 433 -3.08 16.39 13.22
C GLU A 433 -4.25 17.38 13.41
N THR A 434 -4.49 17.83 14.65
CA THR A 434 -5.55 18.81 14.95
C THR A 434 -5.45 20.08 14.11
N THR A 435 -4.25 20.55 13.85
CA THR A 435 -3.99 21.75 13.05
C THR A 435 -4.36 21.51 11.59
N VAL A 436 -3.81 20.47 10.95
CA VAL A 436 -4.02 20.24 9.51
C VAL A 436 -5.43 19.80 9.17
N GLU A 437 -6.11 19.10 10.08
CA GLU A 437 -7.48 18.64 9.87
C GLU A 437 -8.51 19.75 10.01
N SER A 438 -8.30 20.68 10.95
CA SER A 438 -9.21 21.80 11.16
C SER A 438 -9.02 22.96 10.18
N GLU A 439 -7.93 22.97 9.42
CA GLU A 439 -7.65 24.00 8.44
C GLU A 439 -8.66 23.95 7.29
N GLU A 440 -9.36 25.07 7.05
CA GLU A 440 -10.18 25.20 5.84
C GLU A 440 -9.29 25.16 4.60
N PRO A 441 -9.76 24.55 3.47
CA PRO A 441 -8.94 24.44 2.27
C PRO A 441 -8.44 25.79 1.77
N ASP A 442 -7.14 26.00 1.80
CA ASP A 442 -6.49 27.19 1.24
C ASP A 442 -6.51 27.13 -0.30
N MET A 443 -7.51 27.81 -0.92
CA MET A 443 -7.67 27.83 -2.36
C MET A 443 -6.45 28.37 -3.11
N SER A 444 -5.68 29.26 -2.47
CA SER A 444 -4.45 29.80 -3.06
C SER A 444 -3.32 28.77 -3.05
N PHE A 445 -3.14 28.09 -1.91
CA PHE A 445 -2.14 27.03 -1.79
C PHE A 445 -2.43 25.87 -2.74
N TRP A 446 -3.66 25.37 -2.76
CA TRP A 446 -4.07 24.24 -3.58
C TRP A 446 -4.38 24.62 -5.03
N LYS A 447 -4.17 25.89 -5.44
CA LYS A 447 -4.45 26.41 -6.79
C LYS A 447 -5.85 26.03 -7.30
N LEU A 448 -6.81 26.06 -6.40
CA LEU A 448 -8.20 25.72 -6.68
C LEU A 448 -9.03 26.97 -7.00
N THR A 449 -9.99 26.79 -7.90
CA THR A 449 -11.03 27.79 -8.17
C THR A 449 -12.35 27.29 -7.59
N LYS A 450 -13.03 28.16 -6.86
CA LYS A 450 -14.34 27.91 -6.27
C LYS A 450 -15.37 28.85 -6.87
N THR A 451 -16.60 28.39 -6.99
CA THR A 451 -17.73 29.25 -7.38
C THR A 451 -17.84 30.42 -6.39
N THR A 452 -17.89 31.62 -6.90
CA THR A 452 -18.14 32.81 -6.06
C THR A 452 -19.59 32.78 -5.59
N PRO A 453 -19.84 32.97 -4.29
CA PRO A 453 -21.21 32.99 -3.73
C PRO A 453 -22.12 34.02 -4.39
#